data_3d47b5ad68c720e84a1c09f678d8baa2
#
_entry.id   3d47b5ad68c720e84a1c09f678d8baa2
#
_cell.length_a   1.000
_cell.length_b   1.000
_cell.length_c   1.000
_cell.angle_alpha   90.00
_cell.angle_beta   90.00
_cell.angle_gamma   90.00
#
_symmetry.space_group_name_H-M   'P 1'
#
loop_
_entity.id
_entity.type
_entity.pdbx_description
1 polymer ?
#
loop_
_entity_poly.entity_id
_entity_poly.type
_entity_poly.pdbx_seq_one_letter_code
_entity_poly.pdbx_strand_id
1 'polypeptide(L)'
;MHELGIVFYIIDDAKKAATDNGLTSVRRVTLDLGEVSGVVPDLLQDAWTWACRREPMMEGCELEVCEREAASVCEACGTEYGTVAHGRICPACGSERTHLLHGREVMIREIEAY
;
A
#
# COMPACT_ATOMS: atom_id res chain seq x y z
N MET A 1 -2.67 -2.84 12.72
CA MET A 1 -1.75 -3.18 11.61
C MET A 1 -0.32 -2.93 12.03
N HIS A 2 0.55 -3.83 11.71
CA HIS A 2 1.95 -3.73 12.09
C HIS A 2 2.77 -3.21 10.90
N GLU A 3 2.97 -1.91 10.85
CA GLU A 3 3.73 -1.25 9.78
C GLU A 3 5.12 -1.84 9.61
N LEU A 4 5.78 -2.22 10.70
CA LEU A 4 7.11 -2.80 10.64
C LEU A 4 7.12 -4.14 9.89
N GLY A 5 6.10 -4.97 10.09
CA GLY A 5 5.98 -6.23 9.34
C GLY A 5 5.81 -6.03 7.85
N ILE A 6 5.05 -5.01 7.47
CA ILE A 6 4.87 -4.63 6.07
C ILE A 6 6.18 -4.15 5.47
N VAL A 7 6.92 -3.32 6.21
CA VAL A 7 8.21 -2.80 5.78
C VAL A 7 9.21 -3.94 5.54
N PHE A 8 9.30 -4.91 6.43
CA PHE A 8 10.19 -6.06 6.25
C PHE A 8 9.81 -6.87 5.02
N TYR A 9 8.53 -7.07 4.78
CA TYR A 9 8.06 -7.75 3.58
C TYR A 9 8.48 -7.02 2.31
N ILE A 10 8.30 -5.70 2.27
CA ILE A 10 8.69 -4.87 1.12
C ILE A 10 10.20 -4.90 0.90
N ILE A 11 10.99 -4.78 1.97
CA ILE A 11 12.44 -4.82 1.90
C ILE A 11 12.91 -6.17 1.34
N ASP A 12 12.37 -7.27 1.83
CA ASP A 12 12.73 -8.60 1.36
C ASP A 12 12.43 -8.77 -0.13
N ASP A 13 11.26 -8.31 -0.57
CA ASP A 13 10.89 -8.35 -1.98
C ASP A 13 11.81 -7.49 -2.85
N ALA A 14 12.11 -6.28 -2.40
CA ALA A 14 12.98 -5.36 -3.13
C ALA A 14 14.42 -5.90 -3.25
N LYS A 15 14.94 -6.46 -2.17
CA LYS A 15 16.27 -7.08 -2.15
C LYS A 15 16.34 -8.27 -3.10
N LYS A 16 15.31 -9.10 -3.09
CA LYS A 16 15.24 -10.26 -3.97
C LYS A 16 15.19 -9.83 -5.43
N ALA A 17 14.33 -8.87 -5.76
CA ALA A 17 14.21 -8.37 -7.13
C ALA A 17 15.53 -7.78 -7.63
N ALA A 18 16.23 -7.01 -6.80
CA ALA A 18 17.53 -6.44 -7.15
C ALA A 18 18.57 -7.54 -7.37
N THR A 19 18.67 -8.48 -6.44
CA THR A 19 19.63 -9.59 -6.51
C THR A 19 19.41 -10.48 -7.73
N ASP A 20 18.16 -10.80 -8.03
CA ASP A 20 17.79 -11.62 -9.20
C ASP A 20 18.18 -10.94 -10.52
N ASN A 21 18.31 -9.62 -10.54
CA ASN A 21 18.71 -8.85 -11.70
C ASN A 21 20.19 -8.42 -11.66
N GLY A 22 20.98 -8.97 -10.75
CA GLY A 22 22.40 -8.65 -10.63
C GLY A 22 22.71 -7.26 -10.11
N LEU A 23 21.77 -6.63 -9.41
CA LEU A 23 21.90 -5.29 -8.86
C LEU A 23 22.27 -5.35 -7.37
N THR A 24 22.90 -4.31 -6.85
CA THR A 24 23.45 -4.33 -5.50
C THR A 24 22.86 -3.27 -4.57
N SER A 25 22.05 -2.37 -5.10
CA SER A 25 21.49 -1.26 -4.32
C SER A 25 20.07 -0.95 -4.76
N VAL A 26 19.20 -0.66 -3.81
CA VAL A 26 17.84 -0.21 -4.08
C VAL A 26 17.72 1.26 -3.70
N ARG A 27 17.28 2.08 -4.63
CA ARG A 27 17.19 3.54 -4.43
C ARG A 27 15.82 4.01 -4.01
N ARG A 28 14.77 3.42 -4.58
CA ARG A 28 13.39 3.82 -4.32
C ARG A 28 12.47 2.64 -4.48
N VAL A 29 11.48 2.57 -3.62
CA VAL A 29 10.34 1.66 -3.77
C VAL A 29 9.07 2.51 -3.83
N THR A 30 8.26 2.30 -4.84
CA THR A 30 6.96 2.96 -4.97
C THR A 30 5.88 1.97 -4.58
N LEU A 31 5.06 2.35 -3.63
CA LEU A 31 4.02 1.51 -3.03
C LEU A 31 2.64 2.08 -3.31
N ASP A 32 1.73 1.25 -3.81
CA ASP A 32 0.31 1.59 -3.85
C ASP A 32 -0.31 1.19 -2.53
N LEU A 33 -0.91 2.17 -1.85
CA LEU A 33 -1.52 1.99 -0.54
C LEU A 33 -3.00 2.34 -0.60
N GLY A 34 -3.84 1.35 -0.40
CA GLY A 34 -5.28 1.54 -0.40
C GLY A 34 -5.76 2.40 0.76
N GLU A 35 -6.71 3.26 0.49
CA GLU A 35 -7.28 4.22 1.45
C GLU A 35 -7.86 3.55 2.69
N VAL A 36 -8.35 2.32 2.58
CA VAL A 36 -8.91 1.55 3.70
C VAL A 36 -8.05 0.33 4.04
N SER A 37 -6.76 0.38 3.75
CA SER A 37 -5.81 -0.69 4.08
C SER A 37 -5.58 -0.86 5.58
N GLY A 38 -5.86 0.16 6.36
CA GLY A 38 -5.56 0.19 7.80
C GLY A 38 -4.12 0.59 8.11
N VAL A 39 -3.31 0.87 7.09
CA VAL A 39 -1.93 1.29 7.26
C VAL A 39 -1.87 2.81 7.35
N VAL A 40 -1.16 3.32 8.37
CA VAL A 40 -0.96 4.76 8.55
C VAL A 40 0.32 5.16 7.83
N PRO A 41 0.24 6.02 6.78
CA PRO A 41 1.42 6.36 5.97
C PRO A 41 2.61 6.91 6.75
N ASP A 42 2.38 7.79 7.72
CA ASP A 42 3.46 8.37 8.52
C ASP A 42 4.18 7.33 9.36
N LEU A 43 3.44 6.38 9.95
CA LEU A 43 4.02 5.28 10.71
C LEU A 43 4.79 4.33 9.79
N LEU A 44 4.30 4.13 8.58
CA LEU A 44 4.99 3.30 7.59
C LEU A 44 6.32 3.93 7.20
N GLN A 45 6.37 5.25 6.99
CA GLN A 45 7.60 5.98 6.67
C GLN A 45 8.62 5.90 7.81
N ASP A 46 8.17 6.04 9.05
CA ASP A 46 9.06 5.93 10.22
C ASP A 46 9.66 4.53 10.32
N ALA A 47 8.83 3.50 10.15
CA ALA A 47 9.28 2.12 10.16
C ALA A 47 10.26 1.83 9.01
N TRP A 48 10.01 2.39 7.83
CA TRP A 48 10.87 2.27 6.66
C TRP A 48 12.26 2.84 6.95
N THR A 49 12.32 4.06 7.45
CA THR A 49 13.58 4.72 7.77
C THR A 49 14.40 3.91 8.78
N TRP A 50 13.72 3.41 9.82
CA TRP A 50 14.35 2.59 10.84
C TRP A 50 14.92 1.29 10.26
N ALA A 51 14.12 0.59 9.46
CA ALA A 51 14.49 -0.71 8.91
C ALA A 51 15.60 -0.60 7.85
N CYS A 52 15.53 0.42 6.99
CA CYS A 52 16.54 0.60 5.93
C CYS A 52 17.94 0.87 6.47
N ARG A 53 18.06 1.47 7.66
CA ARG A 53 19.36 1.69 8.29
C ARG A 53 20.10 0.40 8.60
N ARG A 54 19.40 -0.71 8.70
CA ARG A 54 19.98 -2.01 9.04
C ARG A 54 20.30 -2.85 7.80
N GLU A 55 19.98 -2.34 6.62
CA GLU A 55 20.16 -3.06 5.36
C GLU A 55 21.10 -2.27 4.45
N PRO A 56 22.34 -2.74 4.24
CA PRO A 56 23.29 -2.03 3.38
C PRO A 56 22.77 -1.78 1.96
N MET A 57 22.00 -2.74 1.43
CA MET A 57 21.41 -2.67 0.11
C MET A 57 20.34 -1.58 -0.01
N MET A 58 19.74 -1.20 1.11
CA MET A 58 18.66 -0.24 1.21
C MET A 58 19.09 1.12 1.77
N GLU A 59 20.39 1.36 1.85
CA GLU A 59 20.90 2.62 2.39
C GLU A 59 20.41 3.81 1.57
N GLY A 60 19.76 4.76 2.23
CA GLY A 60 19.21 5.95 1.58
C GLY A 60 18.01 5.68 0.68
N CYS A 61 17.44 4.48 0.74
CA CYS A 61 16.28 4.13 -0.09
C CYS A 61 15.05 4.91 0.32
N GLU A 62 14.37 5.50 -0.66
CA GLU A 62 13.12 6.22 -0.46
C GLU A 62 11.92 5.28 -0.59
N LEU A 63 10.90 5.51 0.22
CA LEU A 63 9.59 4.88 0.06
C LEU A 63 8.62 5.95 -0.43
N GLU A 64 8.16 5.80 -1.67
CA GLU A 64 7.13 6.67 -2.23
C GLU A 64 5.78 5.97 -2.08
N VAL A 65 4.87 6.59 -1.33
CA VAL A 65 3.54 6.04 -1.08
C VAL A 65 2.52 6.75 -1.97
N CYS A 66 1.85 5.97 -2.82
CA CYS A 66 0.75 6.45 -3.65
C CYS A 66 -0.56 5.95 -3.06
N GLU A 67 -1.33 6.83 -2.47
CA GLU A 67 -2.63 6.46 -1.91
C GLU A 67 -3.63 6.20 -3.04
N ARG A 68 -4.39 5.11 -2.91
CA ARG A 68 -5.42 4.72 -3.86
C ARG A 68 -6.78 4.82 -3.20
N GLU A 69 -7.72 5.48 -3.86
CA GLU A 69 -9.07 5.63 -3.38
C GLU A 69 -9.77 4.27 -3.24
N ALA A 70 -10.55 4.13 -2.18
CA ALA A 70 -11.38 2.97 -1.98
C ALA A 70 -12.75 3.20 -2.62
N ALA A 71 -13.28 2.17 -3.25
CA ALA A 71 -14.61 2.20 -3.83
C ALA A 71 -15.39 0.96 -3.42
N SER A 72 -16.69 1.14 -3.21
CA SER A 72 -17.64 0.08 -2.89
C SER A 72 -18.76 0.05 -3.92
N VAL A 73 -19.47 -1.07 -3.99
CA VAL A 73 -20.62 -1.22 -4.88
C VAL A 73 -21.83 -1.71 -4.09
N CYS A 74 -22.99 -1.18 -4.43
CA CYS A 74 -24.25 -1.63 -3.87
C CYS A 74 -24.76 -2.84 -4.65
N GLU A 75 -25.04 -3.94 -3.96
CA GLU A 75 -25.59 -5.15 -4.57
C GLU A 75 -27.07 -5.00 -4.93
N ALA A 76 -27.76 -4.04 -4.27
CA ALA A 76 -29.18 -3.82 -4.51
C ALA A 76 -29.44 -2.98 -5.76
N CYS A 77 -28.67 -1.91 -6.00
CA CYS A 77 -28.91 -1.00 -7.12
C CYS A 77 -27.72 -0.86 -8.09
N GLY A 78 -26.56 -1.47 -7.78
CA GLY A 78 -25.39 -1.44 -8.66
C GLY A 78 -24.59 -0.16 -8.64
N THR A 79 -24.94 0.79 -7.80
CA THR A 79 -24.21 2.07 -7.71
C THR A 79 -22.82 1.85 -7.09
N GLU A 80 -21.78 2.36 -7.76
CA GLU A 80 -20.43 2.42 -7.20
C GLU A 80 -20.25 3.77 -6.51
N TYR A 81 -19.58 3.76 -5.36
CA TYR A 81 -19.40 4.98 -4.57
C TYR A 81 -18.10 4.96 -3.77
N GLY A 82 -17.66 6.13 -3.31
CA GLY A 82 -16.46 6.26 -2.47
C GLY A 82 -16.70 5.72 -1.05
N THR A 83 -15.93 4.70 -0.67
CA THR A 83 -16.10 3.99 0.60
C THR A 83 -15.92 4.90 1.81
N VAL A 84 -14.90 5.74 1.82
CA VAL A 84 -14.59 6.59 2.99
C VAL A 84 -15.71 7.57 3.28
N ALA A 85 -16.32 8.14 2.22
CA ALA A 85 -17.39 9.12 2.37
C ALA A 85 -18.71 8.52 2.89
N HIS A 86 -19.02 7.27 2.52
CA HIS A 86 -20.34 6.69 2.75
C HIS A 86 -20.35 5.37 3.53
N GLY A 87 -19.17 4.78 3.76
CA GLY A 87 -19.07 3.52 4.50
C GLY A 87 -19.77 2.38 3.80
N ARG A 88 -20.64 1.68 4.54
CA ARG A 88 -21.36 0.51 4.02
C ARG A 88 -22.79 0.82 3.57
N ILE A 89 -23.18 2.08 3.59
CA ILE A 89 -24.53 2.50 3.22
C ILE A 89 -24.51 3.15 1.84
N CYS A 90 -25.25 2.58 0.90
CA CYS A 90 -25.34 3.11 -0.45
C CYS A 90 -25.93 4.52 -0.44
N PRO A 91 -25.24 5.53 -1.00
CA PRO A 91 -25.77 6.90 -1.04
C PRO A 91 -26.96 7.07 -1.97
N ALA A 92 -27.18 6.12 -2.90
CA ALA A 92 -28.25 6.20 -3.86
C ALA A 92 -29.56 5.57 -3.35
N CYS A 93 -29.50 4.39 -2.69
CA CYS A 93 -30.71 3.67 -2.26
C CYS A 93 -30.78 3.36 -0.76
N GLY A 94 -29.72 3.68 0.01
CA GLY A 94 -29.69 3.44 1.44
C GLY A 94 -29.51 2.00 1.89
N SER A 95 -29.26 1.06 0.96
CA SER A 95 -29.05 -0.34 1.29
C SER A 95 -27.72 -0.55 2.02
N GLU A 96 -27.72 -1.52 2.94
CA GLU A 96 -26.48 -1.96 3.60
C GLU A 96 -25.86 -3.17 2.89
N ARG A 97 -26.47 -3.64 1.83
CA ARG A 97 -25.97 -4.76 1.01
C ARG A 97 -24.93 -4.25 0.02
N THR A 98 -23.76 -3.93 0.56
CA THR A 98 -22.65 -3.34 -0.19
C THR A 98 -21.38 -4.12 0.06
N HIS A 99 -20.45 -4.08 -0.88
CA HIS A 99 -19.13 -4.65 -0.65
C HIS A 99 -18.02 -3.78 -1.25
N LEU A 100 -16.84 -3.92 -0.70
CA LEU A 100 -15.66 -3.19 -1.14
C LEU A 100 -15.15 -3.78 -2.46
N LEU A 101 -14.94 -2.90 -3.46
CA LEU A 101 -14.34 -3.29 -4.74
C LEU A 101 -12.81 -3.27 -4.67
N HIS A 102 -12.25 -2.18 -4.17
CA HIS A 102 -10.82 -2.00 -4.02
C HIS A 102 -10.53 -0.93 -2.95
N GLY A 103 -9.29 -0.86 -2.50
CA GLY A 103 -8.85 0.12 -1.52
C GLY A 103 -8.18 -0.47 -0.29
N ARG A 104 -8.04 -1.80 -0.20
CA ARG A 104 -7.31 -2.48 0.88
C ARG A 104 -5.88 -2.82 0.51
N GLU A 105 -5.50 -2.64 -0.73
CA GLU A 105 -4.23 -3.11 -1.27
C GLU A 105 -3.05 -2.44 -0.60
N VAL A 106 -2.00 -3.23 -0.42
CA VAL A 106 -0.66 -2.77 -0.12
C VAL A 106 0.23 -3.46 -1.14
N MET A 107 0.59 -2.77 -2.21
CA MET A 107 1.26 -3.39 -3.35
C MET A 107 2.48 -2.60 -3.79
N ILE A 108 3.56 -3.32 -4.05
CA ILE A 108 4.75 -2.72 -4.66
C ILE A 108 4.43 -2.45 -6.13
N ARG A 109 4.55 -1.19 -6.52
CA ARG A 109 4.30 -0.74 -7.88
C ARG A 109 5.57 -0.73 -8.72
N GLU A 110 6.66 -0.29 -8.12
CA GLU A 110 7.93 -0.09 -8.81
C GLU A 110 9.09 -0.17 -7.84
N ILE A 111 10.19 -0.74 -8.29
CA ILE A 111 11.44 -0.79 -7.55
C ILE A 111 12.52 -0.20 -8.44
N GLU A 112 13.19 0.85 -7.97
CA GLU A 112 14.32 1.45 -8.66
C GLU A 112 15.60 1.00 -7.99
N ALA A 113 16.45 0.29 -8.74
CA ALA A 113 17.66 -0.35 -8.23
C ALA A 113 18.83 -0.23 -9.20
N TYR A 114 20.04 -0.43 -8.69
CA TYR A 114 21.27 -0.36 -9.46
C TYR A 114 22.06 -1.64 -9.37
#